data_cde149a33ab8828d3e69c6fd1173f963
#
_entry.id   cde149a33ab8828d3e69c6fd1173f963
#
_cell.length_a   1.000
_cell.length_b   1.000
_cell.length_c   1.000
_cell.angle_alpha   90.00
_cell.angle_beta   90.00
_cell.angle_gamma   90.00
#
_symmetry.space_group_name_H-M   'P 1'
#
loop_
_entity.id
_entity.type
_entity.pdbx_description
1 polymer ?
#
loop_
_entity_poly.entity_id
_entity_poly.type
_entity_poly.pdbx_seq_one_letter_code
_entity_poly.pdbx_strand_id
1 'polypeptide(L)'
;MDFFRFLLCVILGFLLSGVWLGLCFIIGVLIQKLKIPWLSYFDKLLASLIPIIFIASTVGIYPIQISRIQNISVYIIAIVTIVITTAIITRKKSIKHKKGKDMLLWGVDGLLMEIPQRLMMQSFVYGMLKLLGVSPLNLYTIIATAFIWCMGIAMQIFLFKKQFDEDVIFDILSSLVFSLGIGYVYQQTGLIIISMIAHFCERIFSCYIFSKYPNTSLQD
;
A
#
# COMPACT_ATOMS: atom_id res chain seq x y z
N MET A 1 -14.20 15.89 -20.29
CA MET A 1 -14.09 14.48 -20.74
C MET A 1 -13.10 13.67 -19.90
N ASP A 2 -11.96 14.24 -19.51
CA ASP A 2 -10.94 13.53 -18.72
C ASP A 2 -11.37 13.19 -17.29
N PHE A 3 -12.21 14.02 -16.67
CA PHE A 3 -12.74 13.73 -15.34
C PHE A 3 -13.57 12.43 -15.28
N PHE A 4 -14.45 12.20 -16.24
CA PHE A 4 -15.25 10.97 -16.29
C PHE A 4 -14.40 9.72 -16.53
N ARG A 5 -13.37 9.84 -17.39
CA ARG A 5 -12.42 8.75 -17.64
C ARG A 5 -11.60 8.44 -16.40
N PHE A 6 -11.14 9.46 -15.70
CA PHE A 6 -10.47 9.33 -14.42
C PHE A 6 -11.37 8.66 -13.37
N LEU A 7 -12.61 9.12 -13.23
CA LEU A 7 -13.58 8.52 -12.30
C LEU A 7 -13.86 7.05 -12.64
N LEU A 8 -14.03 6.72 -13.92
CA LEU A 8 -14.21 5.34 -14.36
C LEU A 8 -13.00 4.48 -13.95
N CYS A 9 -11.78 4.97 -14.15
CA CYS A 9 -10.57 4.26 -13.74
C CYS A 9 -10.54 4.03 -12.23
N VAL A 10 -10.92 5.01 -11.41
CA VAL A 10 -11.00 4.88 -9.95
C VAL A 10 -12.03 3.82 -9.56
N ILE A 11 -13.21 3.80 -10.18
CA ILE A 11 -14.25 2.81 -9.91
C ILE A 11 -13.75 1.40 -10.26
N LEU A 12 -13.14 1.22 -11.43
CA LEU A 12 -12.59 -0.07 -11.84
C LEU A 12 -11.45 -0.54 -10.93
N GLY A 13 -10.58 0.38 -10.50
CA GLY A 13 -9.53 0.08 -9.51
C GLY A 13 -10.10 -0.30 -8.15
N PHE A 14 -11.18 0.34 -7.72
CA PHE A 14 -11.87 -0.02 -6.49
C PHE A 14 -12.52 -1.42 -6.57
N LEU A 15 -13.12 -1.77 -7.70
CA LEU A 15 -13.62 -3.13 -7.96
C LEU A 15 -12.48 -4.15 -7.92
N LEU A 16 -11.34 -3.86 -8.55
CA LEU A 16 -10.15 -4.72 -8.48
C LEU A 16 -9.67 -4.91 -7.04
N SER A 17 -9.67 -3.84 -6.22
CA SER A 17 -9.35 -3.93 -4.79
C SER A 17 -10.32 -4.86 -4.05
N GLY A 18 -11.61 -4.80 -4.36
CA GLY A 18 -12.63 -5.70 -3.81
C GLY A 18 -12.39 -7.17 -4.18
N VAL A 19 -12.06 -7.44 -5.45
CA VAL A 19 -11.69 -8.79 -5.92
C VAL A 19 -10.47 -9.30 -5.17
N TRP A 20 -9.42 -8.48 -5.04
CA TRP A 20 -8.22 -8.84 -4.30
C TRP A 20 -8.49 -9.16 -2.82
N LEU A 21 -9.31 -8.35 -2.15
CA LEU A 21 -9.73 -8.62 -0.76
C LEU A 21 -10.51 -9.93 -0.65
N GLY A 22 -11.40 -10.22 -1.59
CA GLY A 22 -12.10 -11.50 -1.67
C GLY A 22 -11.14 -12.68 -1.83
N LEU A 23 -10.13 -12.56 -2.68
CA LEU A 23 -9.07 -13.58 -2.84
C LEU A 23 -8.25 -13.74 -1.56
N CYS A 24 -7.89 -12.66 -0.85
CA CYS A 24 -7.22 -12.74 0.45
C CYS A 24 -8.05 -13.55 1.45
N PHE A 25 -9.36 -13.30 1.51
CA PHE A 25 -10.26 -14.06 2.38
C PHE A 25 -10.31 -15.55 2.01
N ILE A 26 -10.50 -15.88 0.73
CA ILE A 26 -10.55 -17.26 0.25
C ILE A 26 -9.24 -17.99 0.56
N ILE A 27 -8.09 -17.37 0.24
CA ILE A 27 -6.77 -17.95 0.51
C ILE A 27 -6.55 -18.11 2.00
N GLY A 28 -6.93 -17.15 2.84
CA GLY A 28 -6.86 -17.26 4.28
C GLY A 28 -7.64 -18.47 4.82
N VAL A 29 -8.87 -18.70 4.34
CA VAL A 29 -9.67 -19.87 4.69
C VAL A 29 -9.01 -21.18 4.21
N LEU A 30 -8.45 -21.21 3.01
CA LEU A 30 -7.74 -22.38 2.48
C LEU A 30 -6.50 -22.71 3.29
N ILE A 31 -5.68 -21.71 3.66
CA ILE A 31 -4.49 -21.89 4.49
C ILE A 31 -4.86 -22.48 5.85
N GLN A 32 -5.94 -22.00 6.47
CA GLN A 32 -6.43 -22.55 7.74
C GLN A 32 -6.87 -24.01 7.62
N LYS A 33 -7.60 -24.35 6.53
CA LYS A 33 -8.04 -25.74 6.27
C LYS A 33 -6.86 -26.68 6.02
N LEU A 34 -5.83 -26.20 5.32
CA LEU A 34 -4.62 -26.99 5.03
C LEU A 34 -3.69 -27.12 6.23
N LYS A 35 -3.94 -26.38 7.32
CA LYS A 35 -3.12 -26.35 8.54
C LYS A 35 -1.66 -25.99 8.27
N ILE A 36 -1.40 -25.03 7.37
CA ILE A 36 -0.06 -24.53 7.00
C ILE A 36 0.08 -23.08 7.51
N PRO A 37 0.30 -22.86 8.82
CA PRO A 37 0.21 -21.51 9.42
C PRO A 37 1.25 -20.53 8.90
N TRP A 38 2.44 -21.00 8.49
CA TRP A 38 3.49 -20.12 7.95
C TRP A 38 3.09 -19.50 6.61
N LEU A 39 2.19 -20.12 5.85
CA LEU A 39 1.73 -19.61 4.56
C LEU A 39 0.84 -18.35 4.72
N SER A 40 0.28 -18.11 5.90
CA SER A 40 -0.52 -16.90 6.20
C SER A 40 0.29 -15.60 6.12
N TYR A 41 1.61 -15.66 6.22
CA TYR A 41 2.46 -14.49 6.00
C TYR A 41 2.51 -14.06 4.52
N PHE A 42 2.12 -14.94 3.60
CA PHE A 42 2.17 -14.74 2.16
C PHE A 42 0.78 -14.66 1.51
N ASP A 43 -0.30 -14.63 2.30
CA ASP A 43 -1.68 -14.62 1.80
C ASP A 43 -1.95 -13.49 0.81
N LYS A 44 -1.46 -12.27 1.11
CA LYS A 44 -1.60 -11.08 0.28
C LYS A 44 -0.83 -11.20 -1.04
N LEU A 45 0.37 -11.76 -0.98
CA LEU A 45 1.17 -12.08 -2.18
C LEU A 45 0.43 -13.08 -3.06
N LEU A 46 -0.02 -14.19 -2.48
CA LEU A 46 -0.74 -15.23 -3.20
C LEU A 46 -2.03 -14.70 -3.83
N ALA A 47 -2.79 -13.87 -3.09
CA ALA A 47 -4.00 -13.24 -3.59
C ALA A 47 -3.72 -12.28 -4.76
N SER A 48 -2.53 -11.71 -4.84
CA SER A 48 -2.15 -10.76 -5.89
C SER A 48 -1.72 -11.44 -7.19
N LEU A 49 -1.32 -12.71 -7.16
CA LEU A 49 -0.76 -13.40 -8.35
C LEU A 49 -1.75 -13.44 -9.52
N ILE A 50 -2.99 -13.84 -9.28
CA ILE A 50 -4.01 -13.93 -10.32
C ILE A 50 -4.31 -12.56 -10.94
N PRO A 51 -4.62 -11.51 -10.16
CA PRO A 51 -4.79 -10.17 -10.70
C PRO A 51 -3.56 -9.63 -11.45
N ILE A 52 -2.34 -9.89 -10.94
CA ILE A 52 -1.10 -9.42 -11.60
C ILE A 52 -0.93 -10.10 -12.97
N ILE A 53 -1.17 -11.40 -13.08
CA ILE A 53 -1.09 -12.12 -14.36
C ILE A 53 -2.11 -11.55 -15.35
N PHE A 54 -3.35 -11.30 -14.90
CA PHE A 54 -4.39 -10.68 -15.72
C PHE A 54 -3.98 -9.27 -16.18
N ILE A 55 -3.45 -8.42 -15.29
CA ILE A 55 -3.00 -7.07 -15.62
C ILE A 55 -1.82 -7.12 -16.60
N ALA A 56 -0.86 -8.00 -16.38
CA ALA A 56 0.30 -8.18 -17.26
C ALA A 56 -0.12 -8.55 -18.69
N SER A 57 -1.16 -9.39 -18.82
CA SER A 57 -1.66 -9.85 -20.13
C SER A 57 -2.57 -8.85 -20.85
N THR A 58 -3.20 -7.91 -20.11
CA THR A 58 -4.20 -6.98 -20.68
C THR A 58 -3.67 -5.56 -20.87
N VAL A 59 -3.20 -4.94 -19.80
CA VAL A 59 -2.77 -3.52 -19.79
C VAL A 59 -1.25 -3.35 -19.60
N GLY A 60 -0.55 -4.42 -19.24
CA GLY A 60 0.87 -4.45 -18.99
C GLY A 60 1.27 -3.99 -17.56
N ILE A 61 2.44 -4.45 -17.11
CA ILE A 61 3.06 -3.99 -15.86
C ILE A 61 3.82 -2.69 -16.13
N TYR A 62 3.84 -1.79 -15.14
CA TYR A 62 4.58 -0.54 -15.25
C TYR A 62 6.07 -0.80 -15.51
N PRO A 63 6.67 -0.22 -16.57
CA PRO A 63 8.03 -0.56 -17.00
C PRO A 63 9.09 0.04 -16.06
N ILE A 64 10.23 -0.65 -15.95
CA ILE A 64 11.40 -0.16 -15.23
C ILE A 64 12.04 0.99 -16.02
N GLN A 65 12.30 2.12 -15.33
CA GLN A 65 12.89 3.33 -15.89
C GLN A 65 14.38 3.43 -15.48
N ILE A 66 15.26 2.67 -16.12
CA ILE A 66 16.67 2.53 -15.73
C ILE A 66 17.37 3.90 -15.61
N SER A 67 17.13 4.81 -16.55
CA SER A 67 17.73 6.15 -16.55
C SER A 67 17.36 7.02 -15.34
N ARG A 68 16.24 6.73 -14.70
CA ARG A 68 15.74 7.51 -13.54
C ARG A 68 16.16 6.90 -12.19
N ILE A 69 16.70 5.69 -12.18
CA ILE A 69 17.19 5.05 -10.96
C ILE A 69 18.36 5.82 -10.35
N GLN A 70 19.18 6.48 -11.19
CA GLN A 70 20.32 7.29 -10.75
C GLN A 70 19.94 8.67 -10.19
N ASN A 71 18.67 9.05 -10.28
CA ASN A 71 18.24 10.35 -9.79
C ASN A 71 18.10 10.34 -8.26
N ILE A 72 19.02 11.03 -7.59
CA ILE A 72 19.07 11.12 -6.12
C ILE A 72 17.79 11.71 -5.51
N SER A 73 17.08 12.58 -6.23
CA SER A 73 15.82 13.17 -5.74
C SER A 73 14.75 12.14 -5.42
N VAL A 74 14.74 11.01 -6.15
CA VAL A 74 13.78 9.91 -5.91
C VAL A 74 14.01 9.28 -4.53
N TYR A 75 15.26 9.08 -4.14
CA TYR A 75 15.61 8.53 -2.84
C TYR A 75 15.36 9.51 -1.70
N ILE A 76 15.60 10.80 -1.93
CA ILE A 76 15.27 11.86 -0.97
C ILE A 76 13.75 11.86 -0.70
N ILE A 77 12.93 11.78 -1.74
CA ILE A 77 11.46 11.71 -1.60
C ILE A 77 11.06 10.45 -0.83
N ALA A 78 11.68 9.30 -1.09
CA ALA A 78 11.41 8.08 -0.32
C ALA A 78 11.71 8.27 1.17
N ILE A 79 12.88 8.83 1.51
CA ILE A 79 13.28 9.09 2.91
C ILE A 79 12.31 10.09 3.58
N VAL A 80 12.00 11.20 2.93
CA VAL A 80 11.06 12.21 3.44
C VAL A 80 9.68 11.58 3.68
N THR A 81 9.22 10.74 2.75
CA THR A 81 7.94 10.02 2.89
C THR A 81 7.97 9.11 4.12
N ILE A 82 9.02 8.32 4.32
CA ILE A 82 9.18 7.44 5.50
C ILE A 82 9.12 8.27 6.79
N VAL A 83 9.84 9.40 6.85
CA VAL A 83 9.87 10.25 8.04
C VAL A 83 8.48 10.81 8.35
N ILE A 84 7.79 11.36 7.36
CA ILE A 84 6.47 11.96 7.55
C ILE A 84 5.44 10.89 7.95
N THR A 85 5.43 9.75 7.28
CA THR A 85 4.48 8.67 7.60
C THR A 85 4.74 8.07 8.97
N THR A 86 6.00 7.86 9.33
CA THR A 86 6.39 7.45 10.68
C THR A 86 5.89 8.45 11.73
N ALA A 87 6.08 9.76 11.50
CA ALA A 87 5.61 10.80 12.42
C ALA A 87 4.08 10.83 12.58
N ILE A 88 3.33 10.51 11.51
CA ILE A 88 1.86 10.42 11.56
C ILE A 88 1.45 9.18 12.36
N ILE A 89 2.00 8.01 12.02
CA ILE A 89 1.64 6.73 12.67
C ILE A 89 1.98 6.74 14.15
N THR A 90 3.08 7.38 14.55
CA THR A 90 3.48 7.47 15.97
C THR A 90 2.52 8.29 16.83
N ARG A 91 1.54 8.96 16.26
CA ARG A 91 0.48 9.65 17.00
C ARG A 91 -0.70 8.76 17.38
N LYS A 92 -0.79 7.55 16.85
CA LYS A 92 -1.85 6.59 17.19
C LYS A 92 -1.76 6.16 18.65
N LYS A 93 -2.93 5.98 19.27
CA LYS A 93 -3.05 5.52 20.67
C LYS A 93 -3.01 3.99 20.79
N SER A 94 -3.50 3.26 19.77
CA SER A 94 -3.74 1.81 19.83
C SER A 94 -2.59 0.95 19.31
N ILE A 95 -1.41 1.51 19.06
CA ILE A 95 -0.31 0.70 18.51
C ILE A 95 0.20 -0.27 19.59
N LYS A 96 0.00 -1.56 19.30
CA LYS A 96 0.55 -2.63 20.13
C LYS A 96 2.08 -2.66 20.01
N HIS A 97 2.74 -2.62 21.14
CA HIS A 97 4.19 -2.84 21.23
C HIS A 97 4.57 -4.17 20.58
N LYS A 98 5.34 -4.10 19.50
CA LYS A 98 5.94 -5.27 18.86
C LYS A 98 7.43 -5.24 19.08
N LYS A 99 8.03 -6.33 19.54
CA LYS A 99 9.47 -6.44 19.79
C LYS A 99 10.05 -7.66 19.09
N GLY A 100 11.34 -7.60 18.78
CA GLY A 100 12.07 -8.72 18.21
C GLY A 100 11.44 -9.29 16.95
N LYS A 101 11.11 -10.58 16.96
CA LYS A 101 10.55 -11.29 15.80
C LYS A 101 9.26 -10.69 15.28
N ASP A 102 8.36 -10.25 16.16
CA ASP A 102 7.06 -9.69 15.75
C ASP A 102 7.21 -8.35 15.04
N MET A 103 8.20 -7.55 15.42
CA MET A 103 8.54 -6.30 14.73
C MET A 103 9.06 -6.59 13.31
N LEU A 104 9.94 -7.58 13.16
CA LEU A 104 10.46 -7.98 11.85
C LEU A 104 9.34 -8.53 10.95
N LEU A 105 8.48 -9.40 11.48
CA LEU A 105 7.34 -9.94 10.73
C LEU A 105 6.38 -8.83 10.28
N TRP A 106 6.17 -7.81 11.12
CA TRP A 106 5.36 -6.67 10.73
C TRP A 106 6.02 -5.81 9.64
N GLY A 107 7.35 -5.65 9.69
CA GLY A 107 8.11 -5.04 8.60
C GLY A 107 7.98 -5.81 7.29
N VAL A 108 8.11 -7.15 7.34
CA VAL A 108 7.94 -8.02 6.17
C VAL A 108 6.52 -7.95 5.62
N ASP A 109 5.50 -7.88 6.47
CA ASP A 109 4.11 -7.67 6.02
C ASP A 109 3.97 -6.35 5.23
N GLY A 110 4.59 -5.26 5.70
CA GLY A 110 4.64 -3.99 4.97
C GLY A 110 5.34 -4.12 3.61
N LEU A 111 6.49 -4.78 3.59
CA LEU A 111 7.25 -5.05 2.37
C LEU A 111 6.39 -5.81 1.33
N LEU A 112 5.68 -6.86 1.75
CA LEU A 112 4.84 -7.66 0.86
C LEU A 112 3.59 -6.90 0.38
N MET A 113 3.09 -5.94 1.15
CA MET A 113 1.97 -5.09 0.76
C MET A 113 2.25 -4.21 -0.46
N GLU A 114 3.50 -3.95 -0.80
CA GLU A 114 3.84 -3.17 -1.99
C GLU A 114 3.53 -3.94 -3.29
N ILE A 115 3.45 -5.26 -3.25
CA ILE A 115 3.10 -6.07 -4.42
C ILE A 115 1.65 -5.76 -4.89
N PRO A 116 0.60 -5.89 -4.05
CA PRO A 116 -0.73 -5.48 -4.45
C PRO A 116 -0.86 -3.98 -4.70
N GLN A 117 -0.10 -3.15 -3.99
CA GLN A 117 -0.19 -1.69 -4.17
C GLN A 117 0.45 -1.21 -5.47
N ARG A 118 1.63 -1.69 -5.82
CA ARG A 118 2.42 -1.19 -6.96
C ARG A 118 2.30 -2.06 -8.19
N LEU A 119 2.64 -3.36 -8.09
CA LEU A 119 2.57 -4.22 -9.28
C LEU A 119 1.13 -4.46 -9.74
N MET A 120 0.20 -4.64 -8.82
CA MET A 120 -1.20 -4.86 -9.18
C MET A 120 -1.91 -3.52 -9.42
N MET A 121 -2.15 -2.72 -8.37
CA MET A 121 -3.04 -1.57 -8.46
C MET A 121 -2.46 -0.42 -9.29
N GLN A 122 -1.21 0.00 -9.02
CA GLN A 122 -0.64 1.14 -9.73
C GLN A 122 -0.38 0.85 -11.20
N SER A 123 0.04 -0.40 -11.55
CA SER A 123 0.16 -0.81 -12.96
C SER A 123 -1.20 -0.87 -13.67
N PHE A 124 -2.23 -1.39 -13.00
CA PHE A 124 -3.60 -1.40 -13.52
C PHE A 124 -4.09 0.02 -13.82
N VAL A 125 -4.00 0.91 -12.84
CA VAL A 125 -4.43 2.31 -12.97
C VAL A 125 -3.69 3.01 -14.10
N TYR A 126 -2.35 2.84 -14.17
CA TYR A 126 -1.54 3.39 -15.26
C TYR A 126 -2.00 2.90 -16.64
N GLY A 127 -2.15 1.58 -16.78
CA GLY A 127 -2.57 0.98 -18.04
C GLY A 127 -3.97 1.42 -18.45
N MET A 128 -4.92 1.46 -17.53
CA MET A 128 -6.28 1.93 -17.78
C MET A 128 -6.34 3.42 -18.16
N LEU A 129 -5.65 4.30 -17.44
CA LEU A 129 -5.58 5.72 -17.79
C LEU A 129 -4.92 5.96 -19.16
N LYS A 130 -3.89 5.15 -19.48
CA LYS A 130 -3.25 5.18 -20.80
C LYS A 130 -4.22 4.78 -21.91
N LEU A 131 -4.97 3.69 -21.72
CA LEU A 131 -6.00 3.23 -22.67
C LEU A 131 -7.12 4.26 -22.85
N LEU A 132 -7.49 4.96 -21.78
CA LEU A 132 -8.52 5.99 -21.79
C LEU A 132 -8.00 7.33 -22.34
N GLY A 133 -6.71 7.48 -22.62
CA GLY A 133 -6.10 8.71 -23.16
C GLY A 133 -6.11 9.89 -22.16
N VAL A 134 -6.00 9.62 -20.86
CA VAL A 134 -5.99 10.66 -19.81
C VAL A 134 -4.60 11.27 -19.65
N SER A 135 -4.51 12.60 -19.52
CA SER A 135 -3.25 13.33 -19.34
C SER A 135 -3.41 14.41 -18.22
N PRO A 136 -2.39 14.63 -17.39
CA PRO A 136 -1.06 14.01 -17.31
C PRO A 136 -1.08 12.61 -16.64
N LEU A 137 -0.67 11.59 -17.39
CA LEU A 137 -0.81 10.19 -17.03
C LEU A 137 -0.17 9.82 -15.68
N ASN A 138 1.08 10.22 -15.45
CA ASN A 138 1.82 9.84 -14.23
C ASN A 138 1.19 10.43 -12.97
N LEU A 139 0.78 11.69 -13.00
CA LEU A 139 0.16 12.36 -11.85
C LEU A 139 -1.17 11.72 -11.49
N TYR A 140 -2.04 11.50 -12.47
CA TYR A 140 -3.33 10.89 -12.25
C TYR A 140 -3.22 9.43 -11.79
N THR A 141 -2.20 8.69 -12.26
CA THR A 141 -1.92 7.34 -11.76
C THR A 141 -1.62 7.32 -10.26
N ILE A 142 -0.75 8.21 -9.80
CA ILE A 142 -0.37 8.30 -8.39
C ILE A 142 -1.58 8.68 -7.53
N ILE A 143 -2.31 9.72 -7.94
CA ILE A 143 -3.47 10.23 -7.20
C ILE A 143 -4.57 9.16 -7.13
N ALA A 144 -4.93 8.55 -8.26
CA ALA A 144 -5.98 7.53 -8.30
C ALA A 144 -5.60 6.31 -7.45
N THR A 145 -4.35 5.82 -7.55
CA THR A 145 -3.89 4.68 -6.75
C THR A 145 -3.94 4.99 -5.25
N ALA A 146 -3.47 6.17 -4.82
CA ALA A 146 -3.51 6.58 -3.43
C ALA A 146 -4.95 6.68 -2.92
N PHE A 147 -5.85 7.25 -3.72
CA PHE A 147 -7.27 7.38 -3.38
C PHE A 147 -7.98 6.02 -3.26
N ILE A 148 -7.79 5.12 -4.23
CA ILE A 148 -8.35 3.77 -4.20
C ILE A 148 -7.91 3.03 -2.93
N TRP A 149 -6.64 3.16 -2.58
CA TRP A 149 -6.09 2.49 -1.40
C TRP A 149 -6.66 3.03 -0.09
N CYS A 150 -6.75 4.34 0.05
CA CYS A 150 -7.38 4.99 1.22
C CYS A 150 -8.87 4.62 1.34
N MET A 151 -9.60 4.58 0.22
CA MET A 151 -10.99 4.11 0.21
C MET A 151 -11.09 2.64 0.63
N GLY A 152 -10.15 1.79 0.20
CA GLY A 152 -10.08 0.40 0.63
C GLY A 152 -9.93 0.25 2.15
N ILE A 153 -9.10 1.09 2.80
CA ILE A 153 -8.97 1.13 4.26
C ILE A 153 -10.29 1.57 4.91
N ALA A 154 -10.89 2.65 4.42
CA ALA A 154 -12.17 3.15 4.94
C ALA A 154 -13.28 2.10 4.81
N MET A 155 -13.33 1.38 3.67
CA MET A 155 -14.30 0.30 3.46
C MET A 155 -14.08 -0.88 4.41
N GLN A 156 -12.83 -1.27 4.69
CA GLN A 156 -12.54 -2.33 5.66
C GLN A 156 -13.07 -1.97 7.06
N ILE A 157 -12.92 -0.71 7.49
CA ILE A 157 -13.43 -0.24 8.76
C ILE A 157 -14.96 -0.38 8.81
N PHE A 158 -15.64 0.04 7.74
CA PHE A 158 -17.08 -0.08 7.61
C PHE A 158 -17.55 -1.55 7.61
N LEU A 159 -16.91 -2.42 6.82
CA LEU A 159 -17.25 -3.83 6.71
C LEU A 159 -17.03 -4.61 8.01
N PHE A 160 -15.96 -4.31 8.73
CA PHE A 160 -15.64 -4.97 10.00
C PHE A 160 -16.27 -4.27 11.22
N LYS A 161 -17.17 -3.30 11.00
CA LYS A 161 -17.89 -2.56 12.06
C LYS A 161 -16.94 -2.00 13.13
N LYS A 162 -15.74 -1.58 12.74
CA LYS A 162 -14.81 -0.89 13.63
C LYS A 162 -15.32 0.51 13.89
N GLN A 163 -15.08 1.01 15.10
CA GLN A 163 -15.36 2.41 15.40
C GLN A 163 -14.43 3.32 14.59
N PHE A 164 -14.99 4.40 14.07
CA PHE A 164 -14.22 5.45 13.39
C PHE A 164 -13.65 6.37 14.48
N ASP A 165 -12.41 6.11 14.86
CA ASP A 165 -11.68 6.85 15.88
C ASP A 165 -10.49 7.64 15.29
N GLU A 166 -9.75 8.34 16.14
CA GLU A 166 -8.57 9.11 15.72
C GLU A 166 -7.49 8.22 15.09
N ASP A 167 -7.34 6.99 15.55
CA ASP A 167 -6.34 6.06 15.03
C ASP A 167 -6.61 5.68 13.56
N VAL A 168 -7.91 5.58 13.20
CA VAL A 168 -8.35 5.37 11.82
C VAL A 168 -7.99 6.55 10.93
N ILE A 169 -8.15 7.77 11.44
CA ILE A 169 -7.77 8.98 10.69
C ILE A 169 -6.25 8.97 10.42
N PHE A 170 -5.44 8.63 11.43
CA PHE A 170 -3.99 8.51 11.25
C PHE A 170 -3.61 7.38 10.28
N ASP A 171 -4.34 6.25 10.25
CA ASP A 171 -4.12 5.19 9.28
C ASP A 171 -4.41 5.65 7.84
N ILE A 172 -5.52 6.32 7.63
CA ILE A 172 -5.88 6.86 6.31
C ILE A 172 -4.87 7.93 5.88
N LEU A 173 -4.52 8.86 6.77
CA LEU A 173 -3.59 9.96 6.46
C LEU A 173 -2.18 9.45 6.17
N SER A 174 -1.66 8.52 6.98
CA SER A 174 -0.35 7.92 6.74
C SER A 174 -0.33 7.12 5.44
N SER A 175 -1.39 6.36 5.18
CA SER A 175 -1.53 5.60 3.94
C SER A 175 -1.62 6.52 2.71
N LEU A 176 -2.32 7.65 2.81
CA LEU A 176 -2.38 8.65 1.73
C LEU A 176 -1.00 9.23 1.44
N VAL A 177 -0.30 9.73 2.46
CA VAL A 177 1.04 10.31 2.31
C VAL A 177 2.03 9.27 1.77
N PHE A 178 2.00 8.05 2.32
CA PHE A 178 2.86 6.96 1.85
C PHE A 178 2.56 6.59 0.40
N SER A 179 1.29 6.43 0.04
CA SER A 179 0.89 6.08 -1.31
C SER A 179 1.24 7.15 -2.33
N LEU A 180 1.13 8.43 -1.98
CA LEU A 180 1.54 9.53 -2.87
C LEU A 180 3.06 9.56 -3.03
N GLY A 181 3.83 9.55 -1.94
CA GLY A 181 5.29 9.66 -1.98
C GLY A 181 5.96 8.44 -2.59
N ILE A 182 5.67 7.24 -2.08
CA ILE A 182 6.25 6.00 -2.61
C ILE A 182 5.64 5.63 -3.97
N GLY A 183 4.36 5.99 -4.21
CA GLY A 183 3.75 5.91 -5.54
C GLY A 183 4.49 6.72 -6.58
N TYR A 184 4.92 7.94 -6.22
CA TYR A 184 5.78 8.76 -7.09
C TYR A 184 7.13 8.09 -7.34
N VAL A 185 7.80 7.58 -6.29
CA VAL A 185 9.08 6.87 -6.41
C VAL A 185 8.97 5.68 -7.36
N TYR A 186 7.94 4.85 -7.20
CA TYR A 186 7.67 3.75 -8.10
C TYR A 186 7.38 4.22 -9.53
N GLN A 187 6.58 5.29 -9.69
CA GLN A 187 6.27 5.86 -11.01
C GLN A 187 7.50 6.44 -11.71
N GLN A 188 8.51 6.90 -10.97
CA GLN A 188 9.77 7.39 -11.56
C GLN A 188 10.72 6.23 -11.93
N THR A 189 10.78 5.17 -11.15
CA THR A 189 11.81 4.11 -11.31
C THR A 189 11.30 2.82 -11.92
N GLY A 190 10.04 2.47 -11.71
CA GLY A 190 9.48 1.14 -11.98
C GLY A 190 10.03 0.04 -11.07
N LEU A 191 10.88 0.38 -10.08
CA LEU A 191 11.50 -0.58 -9.19
C LEU A 191 10.68 -0.78 -7.92
N ILE A 192 9.98 -1.89 -7.85
CA ILE A 192 9.21 -2.26 -6.65
C ILE A 192 10.08 -2.43 -5.41
N ILE A 193 11.31 -2.86 -5.56
CA ILE A 193 12.21 -3.13 -4.43
C ILE A 193 12.45 -1.88 -3.57
N ILE A 194 12.46 -0.67 -4.17
CA ILE A 194 12.62 0.58 -3.44
C ILE A 194 11.38 0.83 -2.58
N SER A 195 10.18 0.61 -3.13
CA SER A 195 8.93 0.73 -2.39
C SER A 195 8.86 -0.28 -1.23
N MET A 196 9.27 -1.53 -1.50
CA MET A 196 9.30 -2.60 -0.49
C MET A 196 10.23 -2.25 0.68
N ILE A 197 11.44 -1.78 0.40
CA ILE A 197 12.40 -1.35 1.44
C ILE A 197 11.84 -0.15 2.20
N ALA A 198 11.25 0.83 1.51
CA ALA A 198 10.66 2.01 2.15
C ALA A 198 9.56 1.64 3.14
N HIS A 199 8.65 0.73 2.77
CA HIS A 199 7.56 0.30 3.64
C HIS A 199 8.07 -0.54 4.82
N PHE A 200 9.04 -1.41 4.59
CA PHE A 200 9.72 -2.14 5.65
C PHE A 200 10.33 -1.17 6.68
N CYS A 201 11.12 -0.20 6.21
CA CYS A 201 11.77 0.80 7.08
C CYS A 201 10.74 1.63 7.86
N GLU A 202 9.68 2.09 7.19
CA GLU A 202 8.60 2.86 7.83
C GLU A 202 8.00 2.07 9.00
N ARG A 203 7.67 0.80 8.79
CA ARG A 203 7.10 -0.08 9.81
C ARG A 203 8.07 -0.34 10.97
N ILE A 204 9.34 -0.58 10.69
CA ILE A 204 10.36 -0.82 11.71
C ILE A 204 10.58 0.45 12.54
N PHE A 205 10.72 1.62 11.90
CA PHE A 205 10.93 2.88 12.60
C PHE A 205 9.71 3.26 13.46
N SER A 206 8.50 3.09 12.95
CA SER A 206 7.29 3.32 13.72
C SER A 206 7.25 2.45 14.99
N CYS A 207 7.53 1.15 14.87
CA CYS A 207 7.62 0.25 16.02
C CYS A 207 8.71 0.64 17.02
N TYR A 208 9.90 1.01 16.52
CA TYR A 208 11.02 1.39 17.36
C TYR A 208 10.71 2.65 18.19
N ILE A 209 10.15 3.68 17.54
CA ILE A 209 9.78 4.93 18.22
C ILE A 209 8.73 4.66 19.30
N PHE A 210 7.69 3.86 19.01
CA PHE A 210 6.70 3.47 20.02
C PHE A 210 7.30 2.69 21.18
N SER A 211 8.28 1.82 20.93
CA SER A 211 8.94 1.07 22.00
C SER A 211 9.71 1.94 22.97
N LYS A 212 10.22 3.07 22.48
CA LYS A 212 11.07 3.98 23.26
C LYS A 212 10.27 5.09 23.95
N TYR A 213 9.17 5.51 23.35
CA TYR A 213 8.32 6.61 23.84
C TYR A 213 6.86 6.15 23.89
N PRO A 214 6.49 5.27 24.84
CA PRO A 214 5.10 4.90 25.02
C PRO A 214 4.32 6.17 25.39
N ASN A 215 3.22 6.43 24.67
CA ASN A 215 2.33 7.53 25.00
C ASN A 215 1.81 7.34 26.44
N THR A 216 2.34 8.10 27.38
CA THR A 216 2.00 8.04 28.81
C THR A 216 0.59 8.58 29.13
N SER A 217 -0.16 9.06 28.14
CA SER A 217 -1.49 9.63 28.31
C SER A 217 -2.65 8.63 28.50
N LEU A 218 -2.37 7.34 28.72
CA LEU A 218 -3.38 6.28 28.89
C LEU A 218 -3.25 5.52 30.24
N GLN A 219 -2.58 6.11 31.24
CA GLN A 219 -2.49 5.52 32.59
C GLN A 219 -3.32 6.27 33.65
N ASP A 220 -4.18 7.20 33.23
CA ASP A 220 -5.12 7.88 34.13
C ASP A 220 -6.56 7.44 33.85
#